data_b37e72ae6f789d76fbadef5621e5b81c
#
_entry.id   b37e72ae6f789d76fbadef5621e5b81c
#
_cell.length_a   1.000
_cell.length_b   1.000
_cell.length_c   1.000
_cell.angle_alpha   90.00
_cell.angle_beta   90.00
_cell.angle_gamma   90.00
#
_symmetry.space_group_name_H-M   'P 1'
#
loop_
_entity.id
_entity.type
_entity.pdbx_description
1 polymer ?
#
loop_
_entity_poly.entity_id
_entity_poly.type
_entity_poly.pdbx_seq_one_letter_code
_entity_poly.pdbx_strand_id
1 'polypeptide(L)'
;SSREVYSWKQYCPEDDMFIPFSERNKGLIKNKAIRLKIPRQARYQMLQAVNSYNDSISEFDDTGWRTDADVKEVSFRELRKFYTPKAYDKNKNYAEVNNMDDFIQNTSPYSVLDAIESFYTNMSFPNDKFTETINQILKRHKLQLELIDGKFSIFNQIITTDIKTEELGLEELLFEANEFYKDGKILNALEKVWDALERLKTFYYPSLDKKKSLQKIIKEISKGDEDRGCFFDNEFRELTRIGNEYRIRHHEKDKKELYDDAFSDYLYKKCLSIISSSLKELSPHH
;
A
#
# COMPACT_ATOMS: atom_id res chain seq x y z
N SER A 1 -43.20 20.14 13.47
CA SER A 1 -42.95 19.59 12.15
C SER A 1 -41.70 18.74 12.26
N SER A 2 -41.89 17.49 12.65
CA SER A 2 -40.85 16.44 12.74
C SER A 2 -40.45 16.01 11.33
N ARG A 3 -39.22 16.28 10.96
CA ARG A 3 -38.61 15.70 9.77
C ARG A 3 -38.18 14.27 10.11
N GLU A 4 -38.88 13.29 9.58
CA GLU A 4 -38.43 11.91 9.55
C GLU A 4 -37.16 11.83 8.74
N VAL A 5 -36.05 11.50 9.38
CA VAL A 5 -34.78 11.18 8.72
C VAL A 5 -34.86 9.71 8.32
N TYR A 6 -35.28 9.47 7.09
CA TYR A 6 -35.22 8.13 6.51
C TYR A 6 -33.74 7.70 6.38
N SER A 7 -33.41 6.59 6.97
CA SER A 7 -32.08 5.96 6.84
C SER A 7 -31.85 5.59 5.36
N TRP A 8 -30.84 6.17 4.74
CA TRP A 8 -30.40 5.90 3.36
C TRP A 8 -29.92 4.45 3.14
N LYS A 9 -29.80 3.65 4.20
CA LYS A 9 -29.33 2.26 4.16
C LYS A 9 -30.29 1.26 3.47
N GLN A 10 -31.50 1.68 3.12
CA GLN A 10 -32.50 0.77 2.49
C GLN A 10 -32.40 0.65 0.96
N TYR A 11 -31.45 1.33 0.32
CA TYR A 11 -31.32 1.33 -1.16
C TYR A 11 -29.87 1.17 -1.65
N CYS A 12 -29.02 0.42 -0.95
CA CYS A 12 -27.72 0.03 -1.51
C CYS A 12 -27.81 -1.37 -2.11
N PRO A 13 -27.40 -1.57 -3.38
CA PRO A 13 -27.27 -2.90 -3.96
C PRO A 13 -26.27 -3.74 -3.17
N GLU A 14 -26.38 -5.07 -3.26
CA GLU A 14 -25.55 -6.06 -2.54
C GLU A 14 -24.02 -5.91 -2.72
N ASP A 15 -23.57 -5.02 -3.62
CA ASP A 15 -22.15 -4.77 -3.92
C ASP A 15 -21.43 -3.86 -2.90
N ASP A 16 -22.11 -3.27 -1.91
CA ASP A 16 -21.52 -2.29 -0.98
C ASP A 16 -21.42 -2.79 0.48
N MET A 17 -21.45 -4.11 0.68
CA MET A 17 -21.27 -4.67 2.02
C MET A 17 -19.84 -4.41 2.52
N PHE A 18 -19.73 -3.85 3.74
CA PHE A 18 -18.44 -3.65 4.41
C PHE A 18 -17.68 -4.99 4.49
N ILE A 19 -16.45 -4.99 4.00
CA ILE A 19 -15.50 -6.11 4.17
C ILE A 19 -14.21 -5.51 4.74
N PRO A 20 -13.72 -5.99 5.91
CA PRO A 20 -12.52 -5.47 6.54
C PRO A 20 -11.29 -5.52 5.63
N PHE A 21 -10.36 -4.58 5.81
CA PHE A 21 -9.09 -4.55 5.09
C PHE A 21 -8.34 -5.87 5.16
N SER A 22 -8.28 -6.47 6.36
CA SER A 22 -7.57 -7.73 6.59
C SER A 22 -8.16 -8.89 5.80
N GLU A 23 -9.49 -8.97 5.66
CA GLU A 23 -10.16 -10.01 4.88
C GLU A 23 -9.98 -9.79 3.37
N ARG A 24 -10.12 -8.53 2.88
CA ARG A 24 -9.89 -8.21 1.46
C ARG A 24 -8.46 -8.52 1.00
N ASN A 25 -7.50 -8.40 1.91
CA ASN A 25 -6.07 -8.58 1.62
C ASN A 25 -5.47 -9.86 2.22
N LYS A 26 -6.31 -10.81 2.65
CA LYS A 26 -5.90 -12.02 3.39
C LYS A 26 -4.80 -12.81 2.69
N GLY A 27 -4.90 -12.98 1.37
CA GLY A 27 -3.89 -13.67 0.58
C GLY A 27 -2.54 -12.94 0.58
N LEU A 28 -2.55 -11.63 0.40
CA LEU A 28 -1.35 -10.79 0.39
C LEU A 28 -0.68 -10.73 1.79
N ILE A 29 -1.49 -10.68 2.85
CA ILE A 29 -1.00 -10.69 4.24
C ILE A 29 -0.37 -12.05 4.56
N LYS A 30 -1.05 -13.16 4.21
CA LYS A 30 -0.56 -14.53 4.45
C LYS A 30 0.77 -14.79 3.73
N ASN A 31 0.88 -14.32 2.51
CA ASN A 31 2.10 -14.46 1.69
C ASN A 31 3.16 -13.41 2.02
N LYS A 32 2.94 -12.58 3.05
CA LYS A 32 3.84 -11.49 3.48
C LYS A 32 4.14 -10.46 2.39
N ALA A 33 3.30 -10.37 1.36
CA ALA A 33 3.40 -9.35 0.32
C ALA A 33 3.03 -7.95 0.85
N ILE A 34 2.23 -7.90 1.92
CA ILE A 34 1.91 -6.68 2.67
C ILE A 34 2.52 -6.81 4.06
N ARG A 35 3.41 -5.88 4.43
CA ARG A 35 3.99 -5.79 5.77
C ARG A 35 3.75 -4.40 6.31
N LEU A 36 2.87 -4.30 7.30
CA LEU A 36 2.51 -3.04 7.94
C LEU A 36 3.09 -2.98 9.35
N LYS A 37 3.58 -1.79 9.71
CA LYS A 37 3.96 -1.45 11.07
C LYS A 37 3.36 -0.09 11.41
N ILE A 38 2.35 -0.08 12.27
CA ILE A 38 1.73 1.16 12.74
C ILE A 38 2.31 1.48 14.13
N PRO A 39 3.11 2.57 14.27
CA PRO A 39 3.70 2.96 15.55
C PRO A 39 2.62 3.24 16.60
N ARG A 40 2.95 3.00 17.88
CA ARG A 40 2.02 3.23 19.00
C ARG A 40 1.47 4.66 19.04
N GLN A 41 2.30 5.65 18.72
CA GLN A 41 1.88 7.05 18.66
C GLN A 41 0.86 7.30 17.54
N ALA A 42 1.02 6.68 16.36
CA ALA A 42 0.05 6.77 15.29
C ALA A 42 -1.30 6.16 15.70
N ARG A 43 -1.28 4.98 16.33
CA ARG A 43 -2.50 4.33 16.86
C ARG A 43 -3.23 5.22 17.87
N TYR A 44 -2.48 5.84 18.79
CA TYR A 44 -3.05 6.77 19.76
C TYR A 44 -3.71 7.97 19.05
N GLN A 45 -3.07 8.56 18.06
CA GLN A 45 -3.63 9.68 17.30
C GLN A 45 -4.86 9.26 16.47
N MET A 46 -4.86 8.07 15.87
CA MET A 46 -6.04 7.52 15.19
C MET A 46 -7.20 7.31 16.17
N LEU A 47 -6.92 6.78 17.37
CA LEU A 47 -7.94 6.64 18.41
C LEU A 47 -8.49 8.01 18.85
N GLN A 48 -7.64 9.04 18.98
CA GLN A 48 -8.13 10.39 19.29
C GLN A 48 -9.04 10.93 18.17
N ALA A 49 -8.71 10.66 16.90
CA ALA A 49 -9.59 11.01 15.79
C ALA A 49 -10.92 10.26 15.89
N VAL A 50 -10.91 8.95 16.10
CA VAL A 50 -12.12 8.13 16.32
C VAL A 50 -12.97 8.71 17.47
N ASN A 51 -12.37 9.05 18.61
CA ASN A 51 -13.09 9.62 19.75
C ASN A 51 -13.68 10.99 19.45
N SER A 52 -13.02 11.81 18.63
CA SER A 52 -13.50 13.15 18.27
C SER A 52 -14.70 13.14 17.32
N TYR A 53 -14.89 12.04 16.60
CA TYR A 53 -15.98 11.83 15.63
C TYR A 53 -17.00 10.78 16.08
N ASN A 54 -16.93 10.34 17.34
CA ASN A 54 -17.81 9.32 17.88
C ASN A 54 -19.15 9.89 18.30
N ASP A 55 -20.08 9.94 17.36
CA ASP A 55 -21.44 10.45 17.59
C ASP A 55 -22.40 9.33 18.04
N SER A 56 -23.53 9.71 18.63
CA SER A 56 -24.62 8.80 18.95
C SER A 56 -25.43 8.44 17.71
N ILE A 57 -25.71 7.16 17.55
CA ILE A 57 -26.57 6.62 16.50
C ILE A 57 -27.81 6.02 17.13
N SER A 58 -28.98 6.33 16.58
CA SER A 58 -30.21 5.66 16.97
C SER A 58 -30.41 4.40 16.12
N GLU A 59 -30.49 3.26 16.77
CA GLU A 59 -30.82 1.98 16.16
C GLU A 59 -32.23 1.54 16.60
N PHE A 60 -32.88 0.76 15.76
CA PHE A 60 -34.15 0.11 16.10
C PHE A 60 -33.90 -1.39 16.18
N ASP A 61 -34.31 -2.00 17.27
CA ASP A 61 -34.27 -3.45 17.41
C ASP A 61 -35.39 -4.14 16.60
N ASP A 62 -35.37 -5.47 16.56
CA ASP A 62 -36.36 -6.27 15.82
C ASP A 62 -37.79 -6.07 16.33
N THR A 63 -37.98 -5.47 17.51
CA THR A 63 -39.27 -5.14 18.10
C THR A 63 -39.73 -3.71 17.80
N GLY A 64 -38.87 -2.92 17.14
CA GLY A 64 -39.11 -1.52 16.81
C GLY A 64 -38.77 -0.54 17.95
N TRP A 65 -38.15 -0.99 19.05
CA TRP A 65 -37.68 -0.12 20.09
C TRP A 65 -36.39 0.60 19.69
N ARG A 66 -36.36 1.88 19.96
CA ARG A 66 -35.19 2.73 19.73
C ARG A 66 -34.16 2.50 20.82
N THR A 67 -32.96 2.15 20.44
CA THR A 67 -31.77 2.11 21.29
C THR A 67 -30.75 3.11 20.78
N ASP A 68 -30.06 3.78 21.70
CA ASP A 68 -28.96 4.67 21.32
C ASP A 68 -27.64 3.93 21.54
N ALA A 69 -26.83 3.87 20.50
CA ALA A 69 -25.46 3.36 20.51
C ALA A 69 -24.52 4.43 19.96
N ASP A 70 -23.24 4.35 20.24
CA ASP A 70 -22.27 5.22 19.58
C ASP A 70 -21.63 4.54 18.36
N VAL A 71 -21.03 5.35 17.46
CA VAL A 71 -20.41 4.85 16.23
C VAL A 71 -19.35 3.78 16.51
N LYS A 72 -18.55 3.94 17.59
CA LYS A 72 -17.53 2.96 17.98
C LYS A 72 -18.15 1.62 18.34
N GLU A 73 -19.23 1.64 19.10
CA GLU A 73 -19.92 0.43 19.54
C GLU A 73 -20.50 -0.33 18.35
N VAL A 74 -21.21 0.38 17.46
CA VAL A 74 -21.77 -0.19 16.23
C VAL A 74 -20.66 -0.78 15.35
N SER A 75 -19.59 -0.02 15.15
CA SER A 75 -18.46 -0.45 14.32
C SER A 75 -17.73 -1.66 14.89
N PHE A 76 -17.58 -1.71 16.21
CA PHE A 76 -16.93 -2.84 16.87
C PHE A 76 -17.80 -4.11 16.79
N ARG A 77 -19.12 -3.95 16.90
CA ARG A 77 -20.07 -5.04 16.68
C ARG A 77 -20.07 -5.53 15.22
N GLU A 78 -19.92 -4.62 14.26
CA GLU A 78 -19.78 -4.97 12.82
C GLU A 78 -18.54 -5.85 12.58
N LEU A 79 -17.39 -5.50 13.16
CA LEU A 79 -16.17 -6.31 13.05
C LEU A 79 -16.34 -7.73 13.61
N ARG A 80 -17.15 -7.89 14.67
CA ARG A 80 -17.42 -9.20 15.26
C ARG A 80 -18.15 -10.16 14.34
N LYS A 81 -18.79 -9.67 13.29
CA LYS A 81 -19.40 -10.53 12.25
C LYS A 81 -18.35 -11.25 11.39
N PHE A 82 -17.13 -10.74 11.32
CA PHE A 82 -16.05 -11.30 10.49
C PHE A 82 -15.07 -12.15 11.30
N TYR A 83 -14.74 -11.73 12.51
CA TYR A 83 -13.80 -12.43 13.39
C TYR A 83 -13.97 -12.02 14.85
N THR A 84 -13.40 -12.79 15.76
CA THR A 84 -13.31 -12.41 17.18
C THR A 84 -12.20 -11.38 17.38
N PRO A 85 -12.49 -10.12 17.76
CA PRO A 85 -11.47 -9.11 18.00
C PRO A 85 -10.53 -9.50 19.15
N LYS A 86 -9.22 -9.53 18.87
CA LYS A 86 -8.18 -9.85 19.84
C LYS A 86 -7.09 -8.79 19.85
N ALA A 87 -6.53 -8.54 21.03
CA ALA A 87 -5.42 -7.62 21.22
C ALA A 87 -4.45 -8.15 22.29
N TYR A 88 -3.25 -7.55 22.34
CA TYR A 88 -2.29 -7.88 23.39
C TYR A 88 -2.65 -7.19 24.70
N ASP A 89 -2.74 -7.95 25.77
CA ASP A 89 -2.88 -7.42 27.12
C ASP A 89 -1.54 -6.89 27.69
N LYS A 90 -1.59 -6.37 28.93
CA LYS A 90 -0.39 -5.88 29.64
C LYS A 90 0.67 -6.96 29.86
N ASN A 91 0.26 -8.23 29.87
CA ASN A 91 1.13 -9.40 30.06
C ASN A 91 1.60 -9.98 28.70
N LYS A 92 1.30 -9.30 27.60
CA LYS A 92 1.60 -9.74 26.22
C LYS A 92 0.84 -11.00 25.78
N ASN A 93 -0.26 -11.36 26.43
CA ASN A 93 -1.15 -12.41 25.94
C ASN A 93 -2.07 -11.84 24.88
N TYR A 94 -2.28 -12.60 23.81
CA TYR A 94 -3.21 -12.21 22.75
C TYR A 94 -4.60 -12.77 23.05
N ALA A 95 -5.47 -11.92 23.60
CA ALA A 95 -6.77 -12.30 24.13
C ALA A 95 -7.90 -11.47 23.49
N GLU A 96 -9.12 -11.95 23.64
CA GLU A 96 -10.32 -11.23 23.20
C GLU A 96 -10.47 -9.91 23.94
N VAL A 97 -10.88 -8.87 23.22
CA VAL A 97 -11.20 -7.54 23.76
C VAL A 97 -12.63 -7.15 23.44
N ASN A 98 -13.21 -6.33 24.30
CA ASN A 98 -14.64 -5.99 24.25
C ASN A 98 -14.92 -4.54 23.88
N ASN A 99 -13.89 -3.75 23.57
CA ASN A 99 -14.04 -2.36 23.16
C ASN A 99 -13.06 -1.98 22.06
N MET A 100 -13.43 -0.97 21.29
CA MET A 100 -12.65 -0.49 20.14
C MET A 100 -11.35 0.21 20.57
N ASP A 101 -11.31 0.84 21.74
CA ASP A 101 -10.16 1.60 22.23
C ASP A 101 -8.96 0.68 22.48
N ASP A 102 -9.16 -0.39 23.26
CA ASP A 102 -8.13 -1.41 23.51
C ASP A 102 -7.73 -2.13 22.22
N PHE A 103 -8.73 -2.35 21.35
CA PHE A 103 -8.48 -3.00 20.06
C PHE A 103 -7.55 -2.16 19.18
N ILE A 104 -7.84 -0.88 18.92
CA ILE A 104 -7.00 -0.01 18.09
C ILE A 104 -5.58 0.09 18.66
N GLN A 105 -5.45 0.21 19.98
CA GLN A 105 -4.15 0.41 20.60
C GLN A 105 -3.25 -0.82 20.55
N ASN A 106 -3.82 -2.01 20.73
CA ASN A 106 -3.03 -3.20 21.07
C ASN A 106 -3.19 -4.38 20.10
N THR A 107 -3.97 -4.23 19.03
CA THR A 107 -4.15 -5.29 18.01
C THR A 107 -3.06 -5.29 16.93
N SER A 108 -3.21 -6.18 15.94
CA SER A 108 -2.35 -6.22 14.76
C SER A 108 -2.45 -4.93 13.92
N PRO A 109 -1.43 -4.53 13.15
CA PRO A 109 -1.53 -3.38 12.28
C PRO A 109 -2.71 -3.45 11.29
N TYR A 110 -3.01 -4.63 10.77
CA TYR A 110 -4.11 -4.85 9.82
C TYR A 110 -5.47 -4.64 10.48
N SER A 111 -5.63 -5.14 11.70
CA SER A 111 -6.87 -5.00 12.48
C SER A 111 -7.11 -3.55 12.94
N VAL A 112 -6.06 -2.73 13.06
CA VAL A 112 -6.23 -1.27 13.26
C VAL A 112 -6.90 -0.65 12.05
N LEU A 113 -6.50 -1.05 10.83
CA LEU A 113 -7.13 -0.55 9.61
C LEU A 113 -8.58 -1.01 9.51
N ASP A 114 -8.87 -2.27 9.86
CA ASP A 114 -10.24 -2.78 9.94
C ASP A 114 -11.12 -1.91 10.83
N ALA A 115 -10.60 -1.52 12.01
CA ALA A 115 -11.33 -0.70 12.97
C ALA A 115 -11.65 0.70 12.41
N ILE A 116 -10.69 1.34 11.75
CA ILE A 116 -10.88 2.68 11.17
C ILE A 116 -11.86 2.63 9.98
N GLU A 117 -11.76 1.61 9.11
CA GLU A 117 -12.70 1.43 7.98
C GLU A 117 -14.12 1.16 8.48
N SER A 118 -14.27 0.28 9.48
CA SER A 118 -15.57 -0.01 10.07
C SER A 118 -16.18 1.23 10.72
N PHE A 119 -15.36 2.02 11.43
CA PHE A 119 -15.78 3.28 12.03
C PHE A 119 -16.29 4.25 10.96
N TYR A 120 -15.52 4.47 9.88
CA TYR A 120 -15.93 5.34 8.78
C TYR A 120 -17.26 4.90 8.16
N THR A 121 -17.42 3.60 7.90
CA THR A 121 -18.63 3.04 7.27
C THR A 121 -19.88 3.23 8.12
N ASN A 122 -19.73 3.26 9.43
CA ASN A 122 -20.85 3.42 10.37
C ASN A 122 -21.10 4.87 10.82
N MET A 123 -20.29 5.83 10.39
CA MET A 123 -20.56 7.25 10.62
C MET A 123 -21.87 7.65 9.93
N SER A 124 -22.68 8.47 10.60
CA SER A 124 -23.98 8.94 10.07
C SER A 124 -23.83 9.74 8.78
N PHE A 125 -22.70 10.44 8.61
CA PHE A 125 -22.35 11.18 7.41
C PHE A 125 -20.88 10.94 7.09
N PRO A 126 -20.53 10.61 5.82
CA PRO A 126 -19.16 10.62 5.36
C PRO A 126 -18.52 11.96 5.69
N ASN A 127 -17.39 11.96 6.40
CA ASN A 127 -16.80 13.19 6.89
C ASN A 127 -15.40 13.34 6.29
N ASP A 128 -15.27 14.25 5.30
CA ASP A 128 -14.00 14.57 4.65
C ASP A 128 -12.93 14.95 5.68
N LYS A 129 -13.30 15.66 6.75
CA LYS A 129 -12.37 16.03 7.82
C LYS A 129 -11.83 14.85 8.61
N PHE A 130 -12.62 13.79 8.81
CA PHE A 130 -12.12 12.55 9.41
C PHE A 130 -11.10 11.90 8.49
N THR A 131 -11.42 11.76 7.19
CA THR A 131 -10.51 11.23 6.17
C THR A 131 -9.20 12.04 6.11
N GLU A 132 -9.29 13.37 6.06
CA GLU A 132 -8.13 14.26 6.10
C GLU A 132 -7.29 14.07 7.36
N THR A 133 -7.94 13.96 8.53
CA THR A 133 -7.26 13.77 9.81
C THR A 133 -6.49 12.44 9.84
N ILE A 134 -7.12 11.35 9.40
CA ILE A 134 -6.46 10.04 9.30
C ILE A 134 -5.28 10.11 8.32
N ASN A 135 -5.47 10.70 7.12
CA ASN A 135 -4.43 10.81 6.11
C ASN A 135 -3.25 11.69 6.58
N GLN A 136 -3.50 12.75 7.35
CA GLN A 136 -2.44 13.54 7.97
C GLN A 136 -1.64 12.73 9.00
N ILE A 137 -2.30 11.88 9.81
CA ILE A 137 -1.63 10.98 10.74
C ILE A 137 -0.74 9.98 9.98
N LEU A 138 -1.27 9.35 8.92
CA LEU A 138 -0.53 8.43 8.07
C LEU A 138 0.72 9.10 7.49
N LYS A 139 0.56 10.29 6.91
CA LYS A 139 1.67 11.07 6.33
C LYS A 139 2.72 11.44 7.38
N ARG A 140 2.30 11.93 8.56
CA ARG A 140 3.20 12.29 9.67
C ARG A 140 4.07 11.13 10.12
N HIS A 141 3.51 9.93 10.15
CA HIS A 141 4.22 8.72 10.55
C HIS A 141 4.85 7.96 9.37
N LYS A 142 4.86 8.57 8.17
CA LYS A 142 5.42 7.98 6.92
C LYS A 142 4.83 6.60 6.61
N LEU A 143 3.56 6.40 6.92
CA LEU A 143 2.84 5.18 6.60
C LEU A 143 2.39 5.25 5.14
N GLN A 144 2.69 4.21 4.37
CA GLN A 144 2.37 4.14 2.94
C GLN A 144 0.94 3.69 2.71
N LEU A 145 0.01 4.42 3.32
CA LEU A 145 -1.42 4.16 3.31
C LEU A 145 -2.17 5.46 3.07
N GLU A 146 -3.30 5.36 2.43
CA GLU A 146 -4.27 6.44 2.31
C GLU A 146 -5.68 5.90 2.54
N LEU A 147 -6.49 6.65 3.25
CA LEU A 147 -7.91 6.40 3.40
C LEU A 147 -8.64 7.14 2.28
N ILE A 148 -9.29 6.41 1.37
CA ILE A 148 -10.07 6.93 0.25
C ILE A 148 -11.45 6.30 0.32
N ASP A 149 -12.50 7.13 0.36
CA ASP A 149 -13.90 6.66 0.45
C ASP A 149 -14.12 5.57 1.51
N GLY A 150 -13.47 5.74 2.67
CA GLY A 150 -13.59 4.81 3.80
C GLY A 150 -12.82 3.51 3.66
N LYS A 151 -12.01 3.34 2.62
CA LYS A 151 -11.18 2.14 2.41
C LYS A 151 -9.70 2.51 2.37
N PHE A 152 -8.86 1.76 3.08
CA PHE A 152 -7.42 1.94 2.96
C PHE A 152 -6.89 1.39 1.64
N SER A 153 -6.19 2.25 0.93
CA SER A 153 -5.34 1.90 -0.21
C SER A 153 -3.89 1.89 0.22
N ILE A 154 -3.15 0.90 -0.26
CA ILE A 154 -1.72 0.80 -0.01
C ILE A 154 -1.00 1.46 -1.16
N PHE A 155 -0.28 2.54 -0.90
CA PHE A 155 0.56 3.14 -1.93
C PHE A 155 1.77 2.25 -2.20
N ASN A 156 1.83 1.72 -3.41
CA ASN A 156 3.02 1.09 -4.01
C ASN A 156 3.76 0.02 -3.19
N GLN A 157 3.09 -0.76 -2.32
CA GLN A 157 3.77 -1.84 -1.61
C GLN A 157 4.14 -3.04 -2.49
N ILE A 158 3.62 -3.13 -3.69
CA ILE A 158 3.88 -4.31 -4.55
C ILE A 158 5.36 -4.40 -4.96
N ILE A 159 6.13 -3.30 -4.84
CA ILE A 159 7.44 -3.25 -5.50
C ILE A 159 8.61 -2.93 -4.56
N THR A 160 8.43 -2.22 -3.43
CA THR A 160 9.58 -1.69 -2.68
C THR A 160 9.88 -2.35 -1.34
N THR A 161 9.01 -3.16 -0.76
CA THR A 161 9.20 -3.65 0.63
C THR A 161 9.95 -4.96 0.79
N ASP A 162 10.13 -5.73 -0.28
CA ASP A 162 10.87 -6.99 -0.25
C ASP A 162 12.14 -7.00 -1.12
N ILE A 163 12.50 -5.86 -1.71
CA ILE A 163 13.77 -5.74 -2.44
C ILE A 163 14.89 -5.52 -1.42
N LYS A 164 15.29 -6.57 -0.74
CA LYS A 164 16.57 -6.57 -0.08
C LYS A 164 17.61 -6.83 -1.14
N THR A 165 18.36 -5.82 -1.48
CA THR A 165 19.58 -5.97 -2.25
C THR A 165 20.75 -5.66 -1.31
N GLU A 166 21.79 -6.44 -1.37
CA GLU A 166 23.04 -6.17 -0.64
C GLU A 166 23.82 -5.02 -1.30
N GLU A 167 23.37 -4.57 -2.45
CA GLU A 167 23.95 -3.46 -3.18
C GLU A 167 23.31 -2.13 -2.75
N LEU A 168 23.98 -1.43 -1.82
CA LEU A 168 23.50 -0.20 -1.17
C LEU A 168 23.09 0.90 -2.18
N GLY A 169 23.82 1.05 -3.27
CA GLY A 169 23.50 2.09 -4.25
C GLY A 169 22.23 1.80 -5.06
N LEU A 170 21.87 0.51 -5.25
CA LEU A 170 20.61 0.15 -5.88
C LEU A 170 19.43 0.42 -4.94
N GLU A 171 19.59 0.09 -3.66
CA GLU A 171 18.58 0.35 -2.63
C GLU A 171 18.31 1.85 -2.48
N GLU A 172 19.36 2.68 -2.47
CA GLU A 172 19.28 4.14 -2.40
C GLU A 172 18.50 4.72 -3.60
N LEU A 173 18.81 4.29 -4.81
CA LEU A 173 18.11 4.75 -6.03
C LEU A 173 16.64 4.36 -6.05
N LEU A 174 16.30 3.15 -5.62
CA LEU A 174 14.91 2.69 -5.52
C LEU A 174 14.14 3.45 -4.43
N PHE A 175 14.79 3.76 -3.31
CA PHE A 175 14.20 4.59 -2.27
C PHE A 175 13.92 6.01 -2.78
N GLU A 176 14.90 6.67 -3.40
CA GLU A 176 14.71 8.00 -3.98
C GLU A 176 13.62 8.03 -5.06
N ALA A 177 13.61 7.04 -5.94
CA ALA A 177 12.59 6.90 -6.98
C ALA A 177 11.17 6.84 -6.37
N ASN A 178 11.00 6.07 -5.31
CA ASN A 178 9.73 5.95 -4.62
C ASN A 178 9.31 7.24 -3.91
N GLU A 179 10.24 7.96 -3.28
CA GLU A 179 9.93 9.25 -2.64
C GLU A 179 9.50 10.31 -3.67
N PHE A 180 10.19 10.39 -4.83
CA PHE A 180 9.76 11.28 -5.91
C PHE A 180 8.39 10.89 -6.49
N TYR A 181 8.12 9.60 -6.64
CA TYR A 181 6.84 9.12 -7.14
C TYR A 181 5.68 9.51 -6.20
N LYS A 182 5.86 9.36 -4.89
CA LYS A 182 4.88 9.78 -3.87
C LYS A 182 4.63 11.29 -3.88
N ASP A 183 5.66 12.07 -4.16
CA ASP A 183 5.56 13.53 -4.29
C ASP A 183 4.90 13.98 -5.60
N GLY A 184 4.49 13.06 -6.49
CA GLY A 184 3.93 13.35 -7.80
C GLY A 184 4.96 13.83 -8.83
N LYS A 185 6.26 13.72 -8.52
CA LYS A 185 7.37 14.12 -9.40
C LYS A 185 7.76 12.97 -10.32
N ILE A 186 6.87 12.61 -11.25
CA ILE A 186 6.96 11.37 -12.06
C ILE A 186 8.24 11.32 -12.88
N LEU A 187 8.67 12.41 -13.49
CA LEU A 187 9.92 12.46 -14.28
C LEU A 187 11.15 12.20 -13.42
N ASN A 188 11.22 12.77 -12.22
CA ASN A 188 12.32 12.53 -11.29
C ASN A 188 12.31 11.07 -10.80
N ALA A 189 11.13 10.53 -10.51
CA ALA A 189 10.97 9.12 -10.14
C ALA A 189 11.45 8.19 -11.26
N LEU A 190 11.07 8.50 -12.52
CA LEU A 190 11.50 7.75 -13.71
C LEU A 190 13.02 7.81 -13.89
N GLU A 191 13.65 8.97 -13.73
CA GLU A 191 15.11 9.11 -13.81
C GLU A 191 15.81 8.19 -12.78
N LYS A 192 15.35 8.19 -11.53
CA LYS A 192 15.94 7.39 -10.45
C LYS A 192 15.74 5.89 -10.65
N VAL A 193 14.53 5.45 -11.03
CA VAL A 193 14.30 4.02 -11.30
C VAL A 193 15.06 3.55 -12.54
N TRP A 194 15.29 4.45 -13.50
CA TRP A 194 16.12 4.16 -14.66
C TRP A 194 17.60 3.97 -14.30
N ASP A 195 18.12 4.83 -13.43
CA ASP A 195 19.48 4.67 -12.88
C ASP A 195 19.61 3.37 -12.09
N ALA A 196 18.57 3.00 -11.33
CA ALA A 196 18.51 1.71 -10.63
C ALA A 196 18.54 0.52 -11.61
N LEU A 197 17.81 0.59 -12.74
CA LEU A 197 17.84 -0.43 -13.79
C LEU A 197 19.22 -0.55 -14.43
N GLU A 198 19.86 0.56 -14.75
CA GLU A 198 21.21 0.58 -15.31
C GLU A 198 22.24 0.04 -14.31
N ARG A 199 22.08 0.36 -13.04
CA ARG A 199 22.94 -0.15 -11.96
C ARG A 199 22.77 -1.67 -11.78
N LEU A 200 21.54 -2.19 -11.77
CA LEU A 200 21.28 -3.62 -11.76
C LEU A 200 22.04 -4.35 -12.89
N LYS A 201 21.96 -3.85 -14.11
CA LYS A 201 22.62 -4.45 -15.29
C LYS A 201 24.14 -4.42 -15.22
N THR A 202 24.72 -3.50 -14.46
CA THR A 202 26.18 -3.24 -14.47
C THR A 202 26.86 -3.76 -13.20
N PHE A 203 26.27 -3.58 -12.04
CA PHE A 203 26.91 -3.81 -10.74
C PHE A 203 26.49 -5.09 -10.04
N TYR A 204 25.44 -5.76 -10.53
CA TYR A 204 25.04 -7.02 -9.90
C TYR A 204 26.12 -8.12 -10.07
N TYR A 205 26.79 -8.13 -11.22
CA TYR A 205 27.99 -8.96 -11.49
C TYR A 205 29.18 -8.07 -11.83
N PRO A 206 29.83 -7.45 -10.86
CA PRO A 206 30.84 -6.40 -11.09
C PRO A 206 32.10 -6.88 -11.81
N SER A 207 32.37 -8.19 -11.81
CA SER A 207 33.49 -8.81 -12.55
C SER A 207 33.20 -9.02 -14.04
N LEU A 208 31.96 -8.79 -14.50
CA LEU A 208 31.55 -8.98 -15.89
C LEU A 208 31.32 -7.65 -16.58
N ASP A 209 31.51 -7.63 -17.90
CA ASP A 209 31.02 -6.49 -18.68
C ASP A 209 29.49 -6.44 -18.68
N LYS A 210 28.92 -5.26 -18.95
CA LYS A 210 27.47 -5.01 -18.88
C LYS A 210 26.64 -6.02 -19.69
N LYS A 211 27.11 -6.44 -20.86
CA LYS A 211 26.40 -7.38 -21.72
C LYS A 211 26.37 -8.78 -21.10
N LYS A 212 27.52 -9.26 -20.62
CA LYS A 212 27.63 -10.57 -19.96
C LYS A 212 26.90 -10.60 -18.63
N SER A 213 26.98 -9.51 -17.86
CA SER A 213 26.21 -9.34 -16.62
C SER A 213 24.72 -9.48 -16.89
N LEU A 214 24.17 -8.74 -17.86
CA LEU A 214 22.76 -8.83 -18.24
C LEU A 214 22.36 -10.23 -18.71
N GLN A 215 23.17 -10.89 -19.54
CA GLN A 215 22.90 -12.26 -20.00
C GLN A 215 22.84 -13.24 -18.82
N LYS A 216 23.71 -13.08 -17.84
CA LYS A 216 23.72 -13.90 -16.63
C LYS A 216 22.49 -13.65 -15.78
N ILE A 217 22.10 -12.38 -15.57
CA ILE A 217 20.86 -12.00 -14.91
C ILE A 217 19.65 -12.67 -15.58
N ILE A 218 19.51 -12.53 -16.90
CA ILE A 218 18.42 -13.13 -17.68
C ILE A 218 18.38 -14.65 -17.49
N LYS A 219 19.51 -15.32 -17.55
CA LYS A 219 19.61 -16.77 -17.35
C LYS A 219 19.11 -17.19 -15.96
N GLU A 220 19.45 -16.44 -14.92
CA GLU A 220 19.04 -16.75 -13.55
C GLU A 220 17.55 -16.49 -13.33
N ILE A 221 17.03 -15.32 -13.74
CA ILE A 221 15.60 -14.98 -13.57
C ILE A 221 14.67 -15.85 -14.42
N SER A 222 15.17 -16.38 -15.54
CA SER A 222 14.43 -17.33 -16.37
C SER A 222 14.48 -18.76 -15.85
N LYS A 223 15.33 -19.05 -14.85
CA LYS A 223 15.56 -20.41 -14.30
C LYS A 223 15.94 -21.44 -15.39
N GLY A 224 16.60 -20.97 -16.42
CA GLY A 224 17.03 -21.80 -17.57
C GLY A 224 15.90 -22.12 -18.56
N ASP A 225 14.71 -21.57 -18.39
CA ASP A 225 13.61 -21.69 -19.34
C ASP A 225 13.86 -20.74 -20.54
N GLU A 226 13.90 -21.30 -21.75
CA GLU A 226 14.26 -20.56 -22.97
C GLU A 226 13.19 -19.50 -23.34
N ASP A 227 11.91 -19.82 -23.20
CA ASP A 227 10.81 -18.89 -23.52
C ASP A 227 10.80 -17.70 -22.56
N ARG A 228 10.99 -17.94 -21.27
CA ARG A 228 11.16 -16.88 -20.28
C ARG A 228 12.43 -16.08 -20.52
N GLY A 229 13.51 -16.72 -20.89
CA GLY A 229 14.77 -16.05 -21.25
C GLY A 229 14.58 -15.09 -22.42
N CYS A 230 13.91 -15.55 -23.47
CA CYS A 230 13.57 -14.72 -24.62
C CYS A 230 12.64 -13.55 -24.24
N PHE A 231 11.65 -13.79 -23.40
CA PHE A 231 10.76 -12.73 -22.89
C PHE A 231 11.55 -11.64 -22.15
N PHE A 232 12.38 -12.00 -21.16
CA PHE A 232 13.16 -11.02 -20.41
C PHE A 232 14.20 -10.29 -21.26
N ASP A 233 14.85 -10.99 -22.21
CA ASP A 233 15.79 -10.35 -23.14
C ASP A 233 15.10 -9.27 -23.97
N ASN A 234 13.91 -9.55 -24.49
CA ASN A 234 13.11 -8.57 -25.23
C ASN A 234 12.70 -7.38 -24.35
N GLU A 235 12.29 -7.60 -23.10
CA GLU A 235 11.92 -6.55 -22.16
C GLU A 235 13.11 -5.61 -21.86
N PHE A 236 14.30 -6.16 -21.60
CA PHE A 236 15.51 -5.36 -21.37
C PHE A 236 15.96 -4.61 -22.63
N ARG A 237 15.84 -5.23 -23.82
CA ARG A 237 16.16 -4.57 -25.10
C ARG A 237 15.21 -3.41 -25.37
N GLU A 238 13.92 -3.59 -25.15
CA GLU A 238 12.94 -2.53 -25.37
C GLU A 238 13.17 -1.35 -24.43
N LEU A 239 13.43 -1.59 -23.14
CA LEU A 239 13.80 -0.54 -22.23
C LEU A 239 15.09 0.17 -22.66
N THR A 240 16.10 -0.58 -23.12
CA THR A 240 17.34 0.02 -23.63
C THR A 240 17.07 0.91 -24.85
N ARG A 241 16.21 0.47 -25.78
CA ARG A 241 15.79 1.26 -26.95
C ARG A 241 15.11 2.57 -26.52
N ILE A 242 14.16 2.49 -25.59
CA ILE A 242 13.45 3.67 -25.04
C ILE A 242 14.46 4.64 -24.41
N GLY A 243 15.39 4.16 -23.59
CA GLY A 243 16.41 4.99 -22.96
C GLY A 243 17.39 5.63 -23.95
N ASN A 244 17.56 5.06 -25.15
CA ASN A 244 18.36 5.65 -26.22
C ASN A 244 17.59 6.72 -27.01
N GLU A 245 16.26 6.59 -27.14
CA GLU A 245 15.44 7.49 -27.93
C GLU A 245 14.88 8.68 -27.13
N TYR A 246 14.53 8.46 -25.87
CA TYR A 246 13.86 9.44 -25.04
C TYR A 246 14.77 10.03 -23.98
N ARG A 247 14.55 11.31 -23.67
CA ARG A 247 15.24 12.04 -22.62
C ARG A 247 14.70 11.65 -21.24
N ILE A 248 15.24 10.57 -20.69
CA ILE A 248 14.88 10.10 -19.36
C ILE A 248 15.66 10.87 -18.29
N ARG A 249 16.93 11.20 -18.58
CA ARG A 249 17.79 12.00 -17.69
C ARG A 249 17.83 13.45 -18.13
N HIS A 250 17.73 14.37 -17.22
CA HIS A 250 17.68 15.82 -17.51
C HIS A 250 18.87 16.35 -18.32
N HIS A 251 20.03 15.73 -18.22
CA HIS A 251 21.24 16.16 -18.96
C HIS A 251 21.30 15.69 -20.43
N GLU A 252 20.43 14.77 -20.84
CA GLU A 252 20.42 14.18 -22.20
C GLU A 252 19.61 15.06 -23.16
N LYS A 253 20.16 16.22 -23.56
CA LYS A 253 19.44 17.24 -24.35
C LYS A 253 19.17 16.86 -25.80
N ASP A 254 19.86 15.85 -26.34
CA ASP A 254 19.79 15.45 -27.75
C ASP A 254 18.67 14.44 -28.04
N LYS A 255 17.95 14.00 -26.99
CA LYS A 255 16.91 12.98 -27.09
C LYS A 255 15.51 13.59 -27.12
N LYS A 256 14.53 12.79 -27.56
CA LYS A 256 13.13 13.17 -27.59
C LYS A 256 12.61 13.44 -26.17
N GLU A 257 11.91 14.54 -25.97
CA GLU A 257 11.27 14.87 -24.71
C GLU A 257 10.14 13.88 -24.38
N LEU A 258 9.98 13.58 -23.10
CA LEU A 258 8.83 12.89 -22.55
C LEU A 258 7.81 13.93 -22.11
N TYR A 259 6.81 14.19 -22.94
CA TYR A 259 5.78 15.20 -22.66
C TYR A 259 4.51 14.63 -22.01
N ASP A 260 4.41 13.30 -21.92
CA ASP A 260 3.22 12.61 -21.43
C ASP A 260 3.48 11.99 -20.07
N ASP A 261 2.83 12.51 -19.05
CA ASP A 261 2.93 12.00 -17.68
C ASP A 261 2.42 10.56 -17.57
N ALA A 262 1.39 10.17 -18.32
CA ALA A 262 0.87 8.81 -18.32
C ALA A 262 1.89 7.81 -18.92
N PHE A 263 2.61 8.21 -19.95
CA PHE A 263 3.67 7.38 -20.53
C PHE A 263 4.87 7.31 -19.59
N SER A 264 5.24 8.41 -18.94
CA SER A 264 6.31 8.45 -17.94
C SER A 264 5.98 7.58 -16.74
N ASP A 265 4.74 7.61 -16.25
CA ASP A 265 4.23 6.74 -15.19
C ASP A 265 4.28 5.25 -15.60
N TYR A 266 3.86 4.93 -16.82
CA TYR A 266 3.97 3.58 -17.36
C TYR A 266 5.42 3.09 -17.39
N LEU A 267 6.36 3.90 -17.87
CA LEU A 267 7.79 3.55 -17.92
C LEU A 267 8.38 3.36 -16.52
N TYR A 268 8.03 4.22 -15.56
CA TYR A 268 8.40 4.06 -14.16
C TYR A 268 7.98 2.70 -13.62
N LYS A 269 6.68 2.36 -13.77
CA LYS A 269 6.12 1.09 -13.30
C LYS A 269 6.73 -0.11 -14.01
N LYS A 270 7.02 -0.01 -15.30
CA LYS A 270 7.66 -1.06 -16.09
C LYS A 270 9.09 -1.34 -15.62
N CYS A 271 9.90 -0.30 -15.41
CA CYS A 271 11.26 -0.45 -14.86
C CYS A 271 11.24 -1.06 -13.47
N LEU A 272 10.38 -0.56 -12.62
CA LEU A 272 10.25 -1.03 -11.26
C LEU A 272 9.81 -2.50 -11.19
N SER A 273 8.89 -2.92 -12.07
CA SER A 273 8.42 -4.31 -12.17
C SER A 273 9.54 -5.27 -12.57
N ILE A 274 10.35 -4.93 -13.59
CA ILE A 274 11.44 -5.79 -14.04
C ILE A 274 12.57 -5.87 -13.01
N ILE A 275 12.92 -4.76 -12.34
CA ILE A 275 13.90 -4.75 -11.25
C ILE A 275 13.42 -5.64 -10.10
N SER A 276 12.18 -5.45 -9.64
CA SER A 276 11.60 -6.25 -8.56
C SER A 276 11.56 -7.74 -8.88
N SER A 277 11.12 -8.10 -10.09
CA SER A 277 11.09 -9.49 -10.53
C SER A 277 12.49 -10.09 -10.59
N SER A 278 13.48 -9.33 -11.08
CA SER A 278 14.86 -9.77 -11.14
C SER A 278 15.43 -10.03 -9.75
N LEU A 279 15.30 -9.08 -8.82
CA LEU A 279 15.86 -9.17 -7.47
C LEU A 279 15.22 -10.27 -6.61
N LYS A 280 13.98 -10.66 -6.89
CA LYS A 280 13.33 -11.80 -6.21
C LYS A 280 13.94 -13.15 -6.58
N GLU A 281 14.43 -13.29 -7.79
CA GLU A 281 14.96 -14.54 -8.31
C GLU A 281 16.49 -14.62 -8.24
N LEU A 282 17.15 -13.45 -8.22
CA LEU A 282 18.60 -13.40 -8.08
C LEU A 282 18.96 -13.73 -6.62
N SER A 283 19.83 -14.74 -6.44
CA SER A 283 20.33 -15.09 -5.13
C SER A 283 21.22 -13.97 -4.58
N PRO A 284 21.16 -13.70 -3.25
CA PRO A 284 22.16 -12.83 -2.62
C PRO A 284 23.56 -13.38 -2.91
N HIS A 285 24.45 -12.53 -3.40
CA HIS A 285 25.84 -12.92 -3.56
C HIS A 285 26.51 -12.94 -2.19
N HIS A 286 27.02 -14.11 -1.79
CA HIS A 286 27.93 -14.30 -0.67
C HIS A 286 29.34 -13.85 -1.03
#